data_9530e6f58405662f6e0e0f0d2376f92c
#
_entry.id   9530e6f58405662f6e0e0f0d2376f92c
#
_cell.length_a   1.000
_cell.length_b   1.000
_cell.length_c   1.000
_cell.angle_alpha   90.00
_cell.angle_beta   90.00
_cell.angle_gamma   90.00
#
_symmetry.space_group_name_H-M   'P 1'
#
loop_
_entity.id
_entity.type
_entity.pdbx_description
1 polymer ?
#
loop_
_entity_poly.entity_id
_entity_poly.type
_entity_poly.pdbx_seq_one_letter_code
_entity_poly.pdbx_strand_id
1 'polypeptide(L)' 'MSDLIYLDHAATTAVHPDVLKEMLPYFTDKFGNPSSVYGFAANNKNKLTEARETIAGALGAKSEEI' A
#
# COMPACT_ATOMS: atom_id res chain seq x y z
N MET A 1 -22.88 9.13 -9.50
CA MET A 1 -22.74 8.12 -8.42
C MET A 1 -22.71 8.73 -7.02
N SER A 2 -22.73 10.08 -6.94
CA SER A 2 -22.72 10.78 -5.64
C SER A 2 -23.95 10.49 -4.79
N ASP A 3 -25.06 10.06 -5.38
CA ASP A 3 -26.29 9.77 -4.66
C ASP A 3 -26.39 8.32 -4.17
N LEU A 4 -25.41 7.49 -4.53
CA LEU A 4 -25.38 6.10 -4.11
C LEU A 4 -25.00 5.98 -2.62
N ILE A 5 -25.85 5.32 -1.86
CA ILE A 5 -25.51 4.93 -0.49
C ILE A 5 -25.14 3.45 -0.52
N TYR A 6 -23.86 3.16 -0.31
CA TYR A 6 -23.34 1.80 -0.39
C TYR A 6 -23.07 1.25 1.01
N LEU A 7 -23.73 0.16 1.36
CA LEU A 7 -23.68 -0.44 2.71
C LEU A 7 -23.12 -1.86 2.71
N ASP A 8 -22.60 -2.34 1.58
CA ASP A 8 -22.15 -3.73 1.43
C ASP A 8 -20.62 -3.81 1.28
N HIS A 9 -19.90 -3.12 2.15
CA HIS A 9 -18.42 -3.07 2.09
C HIS A 9 -17.76 -4.43 2.34
N ALA A 10 -18.48 -5.38 2.92
CA ALA A 10 -17.97 -6.74 3.10
C ALA A 10 -17.79 -7.48 1.76
N ALA A 11 -18.60 -7.15 0.76
CA ALA A 11 -18.48 -7.73 -0.58
C ALA A 11 -17.35 -7.06 -1.38
N THR A 12 -17.31 -5.74 -1.34
CA THR A 12 -16.26 -4.92 -1.98
C THR A 12 -16.38 -3.49 -1.47
N THR A 13 -15.34 -2.71 -1.67
CA THR A 13 -15.38 -1.28 -1.37
C THR A 13 -14.42 -0.54 -2.28
N ALA A 14 -14.71 0.74 -2.52
CA ALA A 14 -13.83 1.58 -3.31
C ALA A 14 -12.53 1.88 -2.55
N VAL A 15 -11.44 2.05 -3.30
CA VAL A 15 -10.17 2.51 -2.72
C VAL A 15 -10.34 3.97 -2.28
N HIS A 16 -9.92 4.27 -1.07
CA HIS A 16 -9.93 5.66 -0.58
C HIS A 16 -9.08 6.52 -1.51
N PRO A 17 -9.54 7.73 -1.89
CA PRO A 17 -8.81 8.59 -2.84
C PRO A 17 -7.36 8.88 -2.45
N ASP A 18 -7.08 9.09 -1.16
CA ASP A 18 -5.73 9.35 -0.69
C ASP A 18 -4.83 8.13 -0.81
N VAL A 19 -5.39 6.94 -0.60
CA VAL A 19 -4.68 5.67 -0.77
C VAL A 19 -4.35 5.45 -2.24
N LEU A 20 -5.30 5.69 -3.14
CA LEU A 20 -5.09 5.58 -4.59
C LEU A 20 -3.98 6.51 -5.04
N LYS A 21 -3.98 7.76 -4.57
CA LYS A 21 -2.96 8.75 -4.89
C LYS A 21 -1.56 8.29 -4.51
N GLU A 22 -1.42 7.65 -3.35
CA GLU A 22 -0.13 7.10 -2.90
C GLU A 22 0.29 5.87 -3.70
N MET A 23 -0.66 5.09 -4.21
CA MET A 23 -0.38 3.88 -4.98
C MET A 23 0.01 4.16 -6.42
N LEU A 24 -0.57 5.21 -7.05
CA LEU A 24 -0.44 5.45 -8.49
C LEU A 24 1.01 5.46 -8.98
N PRO A 25 1.99 6.11 -8.33
CA PRO A 25 3.36 6.13 -8.83
C PRO A 25 3.99 4.74 -8.98
N TYR A 26 3.53 3.77 -8.20
CA TYR A 26 4.08 2.41 -8.22
C TYR A 26 3.62 1.58 -9.42
N PHE A 27 2.59 2.05 -10.13
CA PHE A 27 2.12 1.41 -11.37
C PHE A 27 2.91 1.85 -12.59
N THR A 28 3.53 3.02 -12.55
CA THR A 28 4.16 3.63 -13.73
C THR A 28 5.63 3.96 -13.52
N ASP A 29 5.95 4.76 -12.50
CA ASP A 29 7.31 5.27 -12.29
C ASP A 29 8.13 4.40 -11.34
N LYS A 30 7.50 3.89 -10.28
CA LYS A 30 8.15 3.15 -9.19
C LYS A 30 7.75 1.67 -9.20
N PHE A 31 7.76 1.05 -10.37
CA PHE A 31 7.26 -0.31 -10.56
C PHE A 31 8.29 -1.41 -10.29
N GLY A 32 9.51 -1.08 -9.89
CA GLY A 32 10.57 -2.07 -9.67
C GLY A 32 10.19 -3.15 -8.65
N ASN A 33 10.55 -4.39 -8.95
CA ASN A 33 10.30 -5.52 -8.05
C ASN A 33 11.13 -5.35 -6.77
N PRO A 34 10.52 -5.29 -5.57
CA PRO A 34 11.27 -5.11 -4.32
C PRO A 34 12.28 -6.22 -4.02
N SER A 35 12.12 -7.39 -4.62
CA SER A 35 13.08 -8.50 -4.49
C SER A 35 14.23 -8.42 -5.50
N SER A 36 14.20 -7.47 -6.42
CA SER A 36 15.24 -7.29 -7.42
C SER A 36 16.48 -6.63 -6.81
N VAL A 37 17.66 -6.92 -7.38
CA VAL A 37 18.90 -6.28 -6.99
C VAL A 37 19.15 -4.96 -7.72
N TYR A 38 18.30 -4.59 -8.66
CA TYR A 38 18.46 -3.34 -9.41
C TYR A 38 18.21 -2.12 -8.53
N GLY A 39 19.01 -1.05 -8.74
CA GLY A 39 18.98 0.14 -7.89
C GLY A 39 17.61 0.82 -7.83
N PHE A 40 16.88 0.90 -8.96
CA PHE A 40 15.57 1.56 -8.97
C PHE A 40 14.52 0.77 -8.17
N ALA A 41 14.76 -0.51 -7.92
CA ALA A 41 13.86 -1.34 -7.10
C ALA A 41 14.14 -1.21 -5.60
N ALA A 42 15.30 -0.70 -5.21
CA ALA A 42 15.68 -0.57 -3.80
C ALA A 42 14.71 0.32 -3.01
N ASN A 43 14.22 1.41 -3.63
CA ASN A 43 13.23 2.28 -3.00
C ASN A 43 11.92 1.55 -2.69
N ASN A 44 11.50 0.63 -3.57
CA ASN A 44 10.28 -0.15 -3.35
C ASN A 44 10.45 -1.12 -2.19
N LYS A 45 11.63 -1.72 -2.05
CA LYS A 45 11.96 -2.57 -0.91
C LYS A 45 11.92 -1.78 0.41
N ASN A 46 12.49 -0.58 0.41
CA ASN A 46 12.46 0.29 1.58
C ASN A 46 11.04 0.72 1.94
N LYS A 47 10.21 1.05 0.94
CA LYS A 47 8.81 1.42 1.14
C LYS A 47 8.01 0.26 1.71
N LEU A 48 8.28 -0.96 1.28
CA LEU A 48 7.62 -2.15 1.82
C LEU A 48 7.96 -2.34 3.29
N THR A 49 9.23 -2.15 3.67
CA THR A 49 9.67 -2.20 5.06
C THR A 49 8.98 -1.13 5.90
N GLU A 50 8.93 0.12 5.42
CA GLU A 50 8.24 1.21 6.11
C GLU A 50 6.74 0.90 6.31
N ALA A 51 6.09 0.33 5.30
CA ALA A 51 4.68 -0.04 5.39
C ALA A 51 4.45 -1.08 6.47
N ARG A 52 5.31 -2.10 6.55
CA ARG A 52 5.22 -3.12 7.60
C ARG A 52 5.40 -2.53 8.98
N GLU A 53 6.35 -1.62 9.15
CA GLU A 53 6.58 -0.94 10.42
C GLU A 53 5.38 -0.10 10.84
N THR A 54 4.76 0.59 9.89
CA THR A 54 3.57 1.40 10.14
C THR A 54 2.39 0.54 10.60
N ILE A 55 2.13 -0.56 9.92
CA ILE A 55 1.06 -1.50 10.27
C ILE A 55 1.33 -2.14 11.63
N ALA A 56 2.57 -2.58 11.85
CA ALA A 56 2.97 -3.18 13.11
C ALA A 56 2.76 -2.21 14.28
N GLY A 57 3.13 -0.94 14.10
CA GLY A 57 2.91 0.09 15.11
C GLY A 57 1.45 0.28 15.45
N ALA A 58 0.57 0.26 14.44
CA ALA A 58 -0.88 0.39 14.64
C ALA A 58 -1.47 -0.80 15.41
N LEU A 59 -0.90 -2.00 15.23
CA LEU A 59 -1.37 -3.22 15.87
C LEU A 59 -0.67 -3.54 17.19
N GLY A 60 0.36 -2.79 17.56
CA GLY A 60 1.19 -3.10 18.73
C GLY A 60 2.04 -4.35 18.52
N ALA A 61 2.41 -4.64 17.28
CA ALA A 61 3.16 -5.83 16.89
C ALA A 61 4.58 -5.46 16.43
N LYS A 62 5.42 -6.47 16.19
CA LYS A 62 6.72 -6.29 15.55
C LYS A 62 6.57 -6.36 14.03
N SER A 63 7.42 -5.63 13.30
CA SER A 63 7.33 -5.61 11.83
C SER A 63 7.48 -7.00 11.20
N GLU A 64 8.26 -7.86 11.81
CA GLU A 64 8.46 -9.25 11.36
C GLU A 64 7.22 -10.14 11.52
N GLU A 65 6.23 -9.67 12.29
CA GLU A 65 4.97 -10.37 12.49
C GLU A 65 3.91 -10.02 11.44
N ILE A 66 4.21 -9.09 10.55
CA ILE A 66 3.28 -8.62 9.52
C ILE A 66 3.49 -9.39 8.21
#